data_5395f0c78696881f594f88b0a5d87ee7
#
_entry.id   5395f0c78696881f594f88b0a5d87ee7
#
_cell.length_a   1.000
_cell.length_b   1.000
_cell.length_c   1.000
_cell.angle_alpha   90.00
_cell.angle_beta   90.00
_cell.angle_gamma   90.00
#
_symmetry.space_group_name_H-M   'P 1'
#
loop_
_entity.id
_entity.type
_entity.pdbx_description
1 polymer ?
#
loop_
_entity_poly.entity_id
_entity_poly.type
_entity_poly.pdbx_seq_one_letter_code
_entity_poly.pdbx_strand_id
1 'polypeptide(L)'
;MSRQRRQLSQFGLYHIIFRGIGRQNIFEESIDYEKLKEILKKVKDEMKFEIYAYCFMTNHVHLFIKENNMGEISKIMSKILSHYATWFNIKYLRSGALFSNRYKSEPVNDERYYLGLMRYIHQNPIKAGITNRINNYPHSSYHDYIHEDDGITDTDFLLEMLHTNKEKARELFIELNEVVDEENYEISESQRKSPEYIRRIIMSEIDGKEPWTIAEMDKVEINKLVIKFVTEKGISKSALERATGISRGTIIRICKTV
;
A
#
# COMPACT_ATOMS: atom_id res chain seq x y z
N MET A 1 -16.91 -13.25 -4.83
CA MET A 1 -16.48 -12.66 -3.53
C MET A 1 -16.96 -11.24 -3.49
N SER A 2 -17.72 -10.85 -2.47
CA SER A 2 -18.06 -9.45 -2.23
C SER A 2 -16.78 -8.66 -1.97
N ARG A 3 -16.55 -7.59 -2.76
CA ARG A 3 -15.40 -6.69 -2.59
C ARG A 3 -15.68 -5.83 -1.37
N GLN A 4 -14.80 -5.84 -0.37
CA GLN A 4 -14.87 -4.86 0.71
C GLN A 4 -14.82 -3.45 0.11
N ARG A 5 -15.73 -2.59 0.56
CA ARG A 5 -15.69 -1.16 0.24
C ARG A 5 -14.43 -0.56 0.86
N ARG A 6 -13.82 0.40 0.18
CA ARG A 6 -12.72 1.19 0.75
C ARG A 6 -13.25 2.00 1.91
N GLN A 7 -12.46 2.11 2.97
CA GLN A 7 -12.72 3.07 4.02
C GLN A 7 -12.52 4.47 3.45
N LEU A 8 -13.44 5.36 3.74
CA LEU A 8 -13.35 6.77 3.36
C LEU A 8 -12.62 7.53 4.46
N SER A 9 -11.73 8.44 4.08
CA SER A 9 -11.13 9.38 5.00
C SER A 9 -12.13 10.46 5.38
N GLN A 10 -12.08 10.91 6.63
CA GLN A 10 -12.89 12.04 7.10
C GLN A 10 -12.39 13.38 6.53
N PHE A 11 -11.10 13.44 6.18
CA PHE A 11 -10.42 14.63 5.67
C PHE A 11 -10.03 14.55 4.19
N GLY A 12 -10.44 13.48 3.49
CA GLY A 12 -10.06 13.24 2.11
C GLY A 12 -8.60 12.83 1.92
N LEU A 13 -7.87 12.52 2.99
CA LEU A 13 -6.45 12.18 3.00
C LEU A 13 -6.24 10.67 2.92
N TYR A 14 -5.38 10.23 1.99
CA TYR A 14 -5.14 8.80 1.77
C TYR A 14 -3.66 8.49 1.55
N HIS A 15 -3.18 7.49 2.26
CA HIS A 15 -2.00 6.75 1.86
C HIS A 15 -2.38 5.76 0.76
N ILE A 16 -1.73 5.85 -0.39
CA ILE A 16 -1.99 5.00 -1.56
C ILE A 16 -0.74 4.19 -1.89
N ILE A 17 -0.95 2.89 -2.15
CA ILE A 17 0.11 2.03 -2.68
C ILE A 17 -0.42 1.28 -3.91
N PHE A 18 0.37 1.25 -4.98
CA PHE A 18 0.15 0.37 -6.11
C PHE A 18 1.46 -0.29 -6.55
N ARG A 19 1.36 -1.51 -7.06
CA ARG A 19 2.53 -2.37 -7.30
C ARG A 19 2.37 -3.16 -8.60
N GLY A 20 3.50 -3.44 -9.27
CA GLY A 20 3.55 -4.31 -10.44
C GLY A 20 3.06 -5.73 -10.15
N ILE A 21 2.42 -6.36 -11.13
CA ILE A 21 1.95 -7.76 -11.02
C ILE A 21 3.13 -8.70 -10.79
N GLY A 22 3.01 -9.64 -9.86
CA GLY A 22 4.11 -10.54 -9.52
C GLY A 22 5.36 -9.83 -8.97
N ARG A 23 5.23 -8.58 -8.48
CA ARG A 23 6.32 -7.70 -8.06
C ARG A 23 7.28 -7.31 -9.20
N GLN A 24 6.85 -7.41 -10.46
CA GLN A 24 7.63 -6.92 -11.59
C GLN A 24 7.92 -5.43 -11.47
N ASN A 25 8.97 -4.99 -12.14
CA ASN A 25 9.26 -3.58 -12.28
C ASN A 25 8.12 -2.85 -13.00
N ILE A 26 7.85 -1.64 -12.54
CA ILE A 26 6.96 -0.68 -13.20
C ILE A 26 7.74 0.55 -13.67
N PHE A 27 9.02 0.58 -13.41
CA PHE A 27 9.99 1.53 -13.93
C PHE A 27 11.24 0.75 -14.35
N GLU A 28 11.61 0.82 -15.62
CA GLU A 28 12.79 0.18 -16.18
C GLU A 28 13.87 1.22 -16.50
N GLU A 29 13.48 2.43 -16.86
CA GLU A 29 14.34 3.55 -17.25
C GLU A 29 13.91 4.84 -16.56
N SER A 30 14.80 5.83 -16.51
CA SER A 30 14.53 7.14 -15.90
C SER A 30 13.30 7.84 -16.49
N ILE A 31 13.09 7.71 -17.80
CA ILE A 31 11.93 8.29 -18.48
C ILE A 31 10.58 7.74 -17.97
N ASP A 32 10.56 6.55 -17.37
CA ASP A 32 9.34 5.96 -16.83
C ASP A 32 8.88 6.71 -15.57
N TYR A 33 9.82 7.12 -14.73
CA TYR A 33 9.57 7.96 -13.55
C TYR A 33 9.04 9.34 -13.95
N GLU A 34 9.69 9.95 -14.96
CA GLU A 34 9.25 11.24 -15.47
C GLU A 34 7.85 11.15 -16.08
N LYS A 35 7.54 10.06 -16.79
CA LYS A 35 6.22 9.85 -17.36
C LYS A 35 5.14 9.71 -16.29
N LEU A 36 5.41 9.03 -15.19
CA LEU A 36 4.44 8.97 -14.10
C LEU A 36 4.24 10.34 -13.44
N LYS A 37 5.31 11.14 -13.26
CA LYS A 37 5.20 12.53 -12.78
C LYS A 37 4.35 13.39 -13.71
N GLU A 38 4.58 13.31 -15.00
CA GLU A 38 3.77 14.03 -16.02
C GLU A 38 2.27 13.66 -15.92
N ILE A 39 1.97 12.37 -15.82
CA ILE A 39 0.59 11.90 -15.69
C ILE A 39 -0.03 12.37 -14.39
N LEU A 40 0.70 12.30 -13.27
CA LEU A 40 0.25 12.82 -11.97
C LEU A 40 -0.07 14.31 -12.06
N LYS A 41 0.83 15.12 -12.62
CA LYS A 41 0.64 16.56 -12.81
C LYS A 41 -0.62 16.85 -13.65
N LYS A 42 -0.75 16.18 -14.79
CA LYS A 42 -1.91 16.34 -15.67
C LYS A 42 -3.23 15.98 -14.97
N VAL A 43 -3.29 14.84 -14.29
CA VAL A 43 -4.52 14.41 -13.59
C VAL A 43 -4.81 15.31 -12.38
N LYS A 44 -3.76 15.79 -11.68
CA LYS A 44 -3.87 16.77 -10.60
C LYS A 44 -4.52 18.07 -11.11
N ASP A 45 -4.07 18.59 -12.24
CA ASP A 45 -4.62 19.81 -12.85
C ASP A 45 -6.07 19.65 -13.29
N GLU A 46 -6.45 18.46 -13.77
CA GLU A 46 -7.81 18.17 -14.22
C GLU A 46 -8.78 17.92 -13.05
N MET A 47 -8.36 17.21 -12.01
CA MET A 47 -9.23 16.76 -10.94
C MET A 47 -9.05 17.52 -9.62
N LYS A 48 -8.08 18.46 -9.58
CA LYS A 48 -7.85 19.40 -8.47
C LYS A 48 -7.65 18.67 -7.12
N PHE A 49 -6.82 17.66 -7.07
CA PHE A 49 -6.40 17.01 -5.83
C PHE A 49 -4.99 17.49 -5.44
N GLU A 50 -4.60 17.28 -4.18
CA GLU A 50 -3.28 17.64 -3.67
C GLU A 50 -2.41 16.39 -3.50
N ILE A 51 -1.10 16.52 -3.73
CA ILE A 51 -0.10 15.46 -3.49
C ILE A 51 0.83 15.98 -2.40
N TYR A 52 0.83 15.35 -1.25
CA TYR A 52 1.69 15.74 -0.13
C TYR A 52 3.01 14.96 -0.08
N ALA A 53 3.02 13.70 -0.49
CA ALA A 53 4.25 12.96 -0.64
C ALA A 53 4.16 11.89 -1.71
N TYR A 54 5.32 11.54 -2.29
CA TYR A 54 5.47 10.36 -3.12
C TYR A 54 6.85 9.74 -2.97
N CYS A 55 6.92 8.43 -3.25
CA CYS A 55 8.15 7.70 -3.46
C CYS A 55 7.90 6.64 -4.53
N PHE A 56 8.61 6.74 -5.65
CA PHE A 56 8.51 5.82 -6.77
C PHE A 56 9.61 4.79 -6.67
N MET A 57 9.30 3.62 -6.09
CA MET A 57 10.20 2.47 -6.00
C MET A 57 10.14 1.67 -7.30
N THR A 58 11.18 0.95 -7.65
CA THR A 58 11.30 0.22 -8.93
C THR A 58 10.04 -0.59 -9.31
N ASN A 59 9.37 -1.22 -8.35
CA ASN A 59 8.24 -2.11 -8.58
C ASN A 59 6.93 -1.69 -7.89
N HIS A 60 6.93 -0.56 -7.18
CA HIS A 60 5.74 -0.02 -6.53
C HIS A 60 5.88 1.47 -6.26
N VAL A 61 4.76 2.11 -5.92
CA VAL A 61 4.68 3.53 -5.63
C VAL A 61 3.93 3.75 -4.34
N HIS A 62 4.44 4.64 -3.51
CA HIS A 62 3.73 5.25 -2.41
C HIS A 62 3.30 6.66 -2.80
N LEU A 63 2.04 7.01 -2.52
CA LEU A 63 1.51 8.36 -2.68
C LEU A 63 0.75 8.75 -1.41
N PHE A 64 0.91 9.99 -0.99
CA PHE A 64 0.06 10.62 0.00
C PHE A 64 -0.72 11.75 -0.66
N ILE A 65 -2.03 11.55 -0.77
CA ILE A 65 -2.92 12.38 -1.59
C ILE A 65 -4.08 12.88 -0.73
N LYS A 66 -4.54 14.11 -1.03
CA LYS A 66 -5.81 14.64 -0.55
C LYS A 66 -6.75 14.85 -1.72
N GLU A 67 -7.88 14.15 -1.72
CA GLU A 67 -8.96 14.43 -2.69
C GLU A 67 -9.67 15.74 -2.36
N ASN A 68 -10.06 16.49 -3.37
CA ASN A 68 -10.80 17.73 -3.18
C ASN A 68 -12.29 17.46 -2.91
N ASN A 69 -12.89 16.55 -3.65
CA ASN A 69 -14.27 16.12 -3.43
C ASN A 69 -14.29 14.71 -2.85
N MET A 70 -15.00 14.53 -1.75
CA MET A 70 -15.07 13.25 -1.04
C MET A 70 -15.56 12.10 -1.92
N GLY A 71 -14.77 11.01 -1.96
CA GLY A 71 -15.06 9.79 -2.71
C GLY A 71 -14.52 9.79 -4.15
N GLU A 72 -13.79 10.81 -4.58
CA GLU A 72 -13.18 10.87 -5.92
C GLU A 72 -11.87 10.09 -6.04
N ILE A 73 -11.26 9.70 -4.94
CA ILE A 73 -9.98 8.95 -4.95
C ILE A 73 -9.97 7.76 -5.92
N SER A 74 -11.12 7.09 -6.09
CA SER A 74 -11.23 5.96 -7.02
C SER A 74 -11.13 6.38 -8.48
N LYS A 75 -11.67 7.54 -8.83
CA LYS A 75 -11.60 8.09 -10.19
C LYS A 75 -10.20 8.61 -10.49
N ILE A 76 -9.60 9.35 -9.54
CA ILE A 76 -8.24 9.87 -9.62
C ILE A 76 -7.28 8.72 -9.90
N MET A 77 -7.27 7.71 -9.05
CA MET A 77 -6.37 6.58 -9.19
C MET A 77 -6.62 5.73 -10.44
N SER A 78 -7.89 5.54 -10.82
CA SER A 78 -8.22 4.83 -12.07
C SER A 78 -7.61 5.54 -13.28
N LYS A 79 -7.68 6.86 -13.33
CA LYS A 79 -7.15 7.67 -14.42
C LYS A 79 -5.62 7.61 -14.48
N ILE A 80 -4.95 7.81 -13.35
CA ILE A 80 -3.49 7.72 -13.25
C ILE A 80 -2.99 6.35 -13.70
N LEU A 81 -3.53 5.28 -13.11
CA LEU A 81 -3.05 3.92 -13.35
C LEU A 81 -3.32 3.45 -14.78
N SER A 82 -4.49 3.78 -15.36
CA SER A 82 -4.80 3.41 -16.74
C SER A 82 -3.92 4.14 -17.75
N HIS A 83 -3.68 5.46 -17.58
CA HIS A 83 -2.80 6.22 -18.47
C HIS A 83 -1.37 5.68 -18.43
N TYR A 84 -0.84 5.44 -17.22
CA TYR A 84 0.52 4.91 -17.09
C TYR A 84 0.64 3.49 -17.63
N ALA A 85 -0.29 2.58 -17.33
CA ALA A 85 -0.26 1.22 -17.83
C ALA A 85 -0.35 1.15 -19.37
N THR A 86 -1.20 1.98 -19.97
CA THR A 86 -1.31 2.06 -21.42
C THR A 86 0.00 2.51 -22.06
N TRP A 87 0.58 3.61 -21.55
CA TRP A 87 1.86 4.12 -22.03
C TRP A 87 3.00 3.09 -21.86
N PHE A 88 3.12 2.48 -20.68
CA PHE A 88 4.14 1.48 -20.37
C PHE A 88 4.03 0.26 -21.28
N ASN A 89 2.82 -0.26 -21.48
CA ASN A 89 2.59 -1.42 -22.35
C ASN A 89 2.94 -1.11 -23.82
N ILE A 90 2.63 0.09 -24.31
CA ILE A 90 3.02 0.53 -25.67
C ILE A 90 4.54 0.63 -25.77
N LYS A 91 5.20 1.31 -24.82
CA LYS A 91 6.66 1.49 -24.84
C LYS A 91 7.42 0.17 -24.84
N TYR A 92 6.98 -0.79 -24.03
CA TYR A 92 7.68 -2.07 -23.83
C TYR A 92 7.06 -3.23 -24.64
N LEU A 93 6.19 -2.94 -25.59
CA LEU A 93 5.51 -3.93 -26.46
C LEU A 93 4.86 -5.05 -25.64
N ARG A 94 4.20 -4.71 -24.54
CA ARG A 94 3.58 -5.66 -23.61
C ARG A 94 2.07 -5.69 -23.78
N SER A 95 1.49 -6.83 -23.40
CA SER A 95 0.04 -7.02 -23.29
C SER A 95 -0.34 -7.43 -21.86
N GLY A 96 -1.58 -7.15 -21.45
CA GLY A 96 -2.12 -7.53 -20.16
C GLY A 96 -1.91 -6.48 -19.05
N ALA A 97 -2.20 -6.89 -17.83
CA ALA A 97 -2.17 -5.98 -16.68
C ALA A 97 -0.74 -5.64 -16.25
N LEU A 98 -0.45 -4.38 -16.03
CA LEU A 98 0.81 -3.91 -15.44
C LEU A 98 0.77 -4.03 -13.92
N PHE A 99 -0.34 -3.65 -13.28
CA PHE A 99 -0.47 -3.61 -11.83
C PHE A 99 -1.16 -4.83 -11.26
N SER A 100 -0.71 -5.27 -10.08
CA SER A 100 -1.34 -6.34 -9.31
C SER A 100 -2.60 -5.81 -8.62
N ASN A 101 -3.76 -6.37 -8.96
CA ASN A 101 -5.04 -5.96 -8.34
C ASN A 101 -5.33 -4.45 -8.47
N ARG A 102 -6.21 -3.93 -7.60
CA ARG A 102 -6.43 -2.50 -7.43
C ARG A 102 -5.36 -1.94 -6.49
N TYR A 103 -5.08 -0.63 -6.61
CA TYR A 103 -4.30 0.08 -5.61
C TYR A 103 -4.89 -0.13 -4.20
N LYS A 104 -4.06 -0.06 -3.19
CA LYS A 104 -4.47 -0.04 -1.78
C LYS A 104 -4.62 1.41 -1.34
N SER A 105 -5.55 1.68 -0.45
CA SER A 105 -5.72 2.99 0.16
C SER A 105 -6.04 2.84 1.64
N GLU A 106 -5.40 3.64 2.45
CA GLU A 106 -5.63 3.77 3.87
C GLU A 106 -5.95 5.22 4.20
N PRO A 107 -7.08 5.50 4.91
CA PRO A 107 -7.43 6.86 5.30
C PRO A 107 -6.47 7.37 6.37
N VAL A 108 -6.04 8.63 6.23
CA VAL A 108 -5.24 9.35 7.22
C VAL A 108 -6.17 10.31 7.94
N ASN A 109 -6.39 10.08 9.23
CA ASN A 109 -7.41 10.79 10.01
C ASN A 109 -6.85 11.51 11.26
N ASP A 110 -5.55 11.50 11.46
CA ASP A 110 -4.91 12.20 12.57
C ASP A 110 -3.52 12.73 12.19
N GLU A 111 -3.07 13.73 12.93
CA GLU A 111 -1.82 14.45 12.67
C GLU A 111 -0.58 13.58 12.91
N ARG A 112 -0.59 12.74 13.94
CA ARG A 112 0.54 11.84 14.23
C ARG A 112 0.76 10.88 13.07
N TYR A 113 -0.34 10.30 12.56
CA TYR A 113 -0.29 9.43 11.39
C TYR A 113 0.19 10.20 10.15
N TYR A 114 -0.25 11.47 9.97
CA TYR A 114 0.19 12.34 8.88
C TYR A 114 1.71 12.50 8.87
N LEU A 115 2.30 12.96 9.99
CA LEU A 115 3.75 13.21 10.10
C LEU A 115 4.57 11.92 9.98
N GLY A 116 4.12 10.84 10.62
CA GLY A 116 4.75 9.53 10.51
C GLY A 116 4.73 8.97 9.09
N LEU A 117 3.62 9.14 8.37
CA LEU A 117 3.48 8.71 6.98
C LEU A 117 4.40 9.49 6.04
N MET A 118 4.52 10.81 6.23
CA MET A 118 5.46 11.64 5.47
C MET A 118 6.87 11.09 5.55
N ARG A 119 7.36 10.89 6.77
CA ARG A 119 8.66 10.30 7.04
C ARG A 119 8.80 8.89 6.47
N TYR A 120 7.80 8.03 6.70
CA TYR A 120 7.79 6.67 6.18
C TYR A 120 7.95 6.63 4.65
N ILE A 121 7.22 7.47 3.91
CA ILE A 121 7.29 7.52 2.44
C ILE A 121 8.69 7.93 1.98
N HIS A 122 9.29 8.94 2.57
CA HIS A 122 10.63 9.40 2.20
C HIS A 122 11.74 8.42 2.61
N GLN A 123 11.56 7.67 3.70
CA GLN A 123 12.52 6.67 4.17
C GLN A 123 12.43 5.31 3.44
N ASN A 124 11.41 5.08 2.60
CA ASN A 124 11.25 3.80 1.89
C ASN A 124 12.51 3.33 1.15
N PRO A 125 13.25 4.18 0.41
CA PRO A 125 14.47 3.76 -0.28
C PRO A 125 15.58 3.30 0.68
N ILE A 126 15.68 3.91 1.87
CA ILE A 126 16.63 3.48 2.90
C ILE A 126 16.20 2.14 3.48
N LYS A 127 14.94 1.99 3.85
CA LYS A 127 14.39 0.72 4.38
C LYS A 127 14.52 -0.44 3.39
N ALA A 128 14.48 -0.14 2.10
CA ALA A 128 14.70 -1.11 1.02
C ALA A 128 16.18 -1.37 0.69
N GLY A 129 17.13 -0.69 1.36
CA GLY A 129 18.56 -0.83 1.11
C GLY A 129 19.04 -0.27 -0.23
N ILE A 130 18.24 0.59 -0.89
CA ILE A 130 18.59 1.19 -2.19
C ILE A 130 19.57 2.35 -2.03
N THR A 131 19.45 3.08 -0.95
CA THR A 131 20.31 4.19 -0.60
C THR A 131 20.54 4.25 0.91
N ASN A 132 21.61 4.94 1.33
CA ASN A 132 21.91 5.18 2.74
C ASN A 132 21.47 6.57 3.23
N ARG A 133 21.01 7.45 2.34
CA ARG A 133 20.54 8.80 2.67
C ARG A 133 19.31 9.12 1.85
N ILE A 134 18.34 9.82 2.46
CA ILE A 134 17.08 10.18 1.81
C ILE A 134 17.29 11.04 0.57
N ASN A 135 18.17 12.04 0.68
CA ASN A 135 18.45 12.98 -0.40
C ASN A 135 19.21 12.37 -1.60
N ASN A 136 19.71 11.14 -1.49
CA ASN A 136 20.36 10.45 -2.60
C ASN A 136 19.36 9.72 -3.51
N TYR A 137 18.06 9.72 -3.18
CA TYR A 137 17.05 9.06 -3.98
C TYR A 137 16.21 10.07 -4.77
N PRO A 138 16.43 10.18 -6.11
CA PRO A 138 15.86 11.27 -6.91
C PRO A 138 14.35 11.12 -7.20
N HIS A 139 13.77 9.94 -6.93
CA HIS A 139 12.39 9.61 -7.30
C HIS A 139 11.42 9.70 -6.11
N SER A 140 11.67 10.67 -5.21
CA SER A 140 10.79 10.97 -4.07
C SER A 140 10.51 12.47 -3.96
N SER A 141 9.40 12.80 -3.32
CA SER A 141 9.01 14.18 -3.04
C SER A 141 9.86 14.89 -2.00
N TYR A 142 10.83 14.20 -1.40
CA TYR A 142 11.74 14.84 -0.43
C TYR A 142 12.43 16.08 -1.01
N HIS A 143 12.84 16.00 -2.28
CA HIS A 143 13.49 17.10 -3.00
C HIS A 143 12.55 18.29 -3.22
N ASP A 144 11.26 18.06 -3.46
CA ASP A 144 10.27 19.12 -3.64
C ASP A 144 10.12 19.99 -2.38
N TYR A 145 10.42 19.44 -1.18
CA TYR A 145 10.38 20.15 0.10
C TYR A 145 11.62 20.95 0.42
N ILE A 146 12.80 20.48 -0.01
CA ILE A 146 14.07 21.13 0.32
C ILE A 146 14.54 22.12 -0.75
N HIS A 147 14.02 22.00 -1.97
CA HIS A 147 14.30 22.90 -3.10
C HIS A 147 13.03 23.68 -3.47
N GLU A 148 13.19 24.86 -4.04
CA GLU A 148 12.06 25.66 -4.56
C GLU A 148 11.77 25.30 -6.02
N ASP A 149 11.74 24.02 -6.34
CA ASP A 149 11.48 23.56 -7.70
C ASP A 149 9.97 23.41 -7.97
N ASP A 150 9.59 23.50 -9.26
CA ASP A 150 8.23 23.25 -9.77
C ASP A 150 7.85 21.75 -9.68
N GLY A 151 8.01 21.15 -8.51
CA GLY A 151 7.59 19.78 -8.21
C GLY A 151 6.08 19.58 -8.36
N ILE A 152 5.65 18.34 -8.28
CA ILE A 152 4.20 18.01 -8.29
C ILE A 152 3.58 18.04 -6.89
N THR A 153 4.40 18.26 -5.87
CA THR A 153 4.02 18.17 -4.44
C THR A 153 3.50 19.50 -3.93
N ASP A 154 2.39 19.46 -3.18
CA ASP A 154 1.84 20.60 -2.44
C ASP A 154 2.53 20.70 -1.08
N THR A 155 3.61 21.48 -1.01
CA THR A 155 4.50 21.54 0.15
C THR A 155 4.04 22.52 1.23
N ASP A 156 3.28 23.55 0.86
CA ASP A 156 2.95 24.66 1.75
C ASP A 156 2.22 24.21 3.01
N PHE A 157 1.26 23.30 2.90
CA PHE A 157 0.47 22.84 4.06
C PHE A 157 1.35 22.26 5.18
N LEU A 158 2.30 21.38 4.84
CA LEU A 158 3.21 20.81 5.84
C LEU A 158 4.22 21.85 6.35
N LEU A 159 4.79 22.65 5.45
CA LEU A 159 5.79 23.64 5.84
C LEU A 159 5.19 24.70 6.78
N GLU A 160 3.97 25.17 6.51
CA GLU A 160 3.24 26.10 7.39
C GLU A 160 2.88 25.47 8.74
N MET A 161 2.55 24.17 8.76
CA MET A 161 2.31 23.41 10.00
C MET A 161 3.59 23.33 10.86
N LEU A 162 4.76 23.19 10.25
CA LEU A 162 6.04 23.11 10.95
C LEU A 162 6.51 24.47 11.47
N HIS A 163 6.47 25.51 10.63
CA HIS A 163 6.85 26.86 11.05
C HIS A 163 6.39 27.94 10.05
N THR A 164 6.09 29.15 10.53
CA THR A 164 5.70 30.30 9.69
C THR A 164 6.85 30.85 8.83
N ASN A 165 8.09 30.71 9.29
CA ASN A 165 9.28 31.04 8.50
C ASN A 165 9.66 29.82 7.63
N LYS A 166 9.72 29.99 6.31
CA LYS A 166 9.95 28.91 5.34
C LYS A 166 11.31 28.22 5.50
N GLU A 167 12.38 28.96 5.78
CA GLU A 167 13.72 28.38 6.00
C GLU A 167 13.70 27.48 7.23
N LYS A 168 13.14 27.98 8.33
CA LYS A 168 13.00 27.20 9.56
C LYS A 168 12.09 25.98 9.38
N ALA A 169 11.01 26.12 8.61
CA ALA A 169 10.13 25.01 8.28
C ALA A 169 10.88 23.89 7.52
N ARG A 170 11.78 24.25 6.58
CA ARG A 170 12.61 23.27 5.85
C ARG A 170 13.62 22.57 6.76
N GLU A 171 14.25 23.30 7.68
CA GLU A 171 15.13 22.68 8.68
C GLU A 171 14.37 21.65 9.51
N LEU A 172 13.20 22.01 10.03
CA LEU A 172 12.34 21.11 10.81
C LEU A 172 11.82 19.93 9.97
N PHE A 173 11.57 20.14 8.67
CA PHE A 173 11.24 19.04 7.74
C PHE A 173 12.37 18.05 7.59
N ILE A 174 13.61 18.52 7.48
CA ILE A 174 14.81 17.66 7.42
C ILE A 174 14.93 16.87 8.72
N GLU A 175 14.86 17.53 9.86
CA GLU A 175 14.89 16.88 11.19
C GLU A 175 13.78 15.83 11.34
N LEU A 176 12.54 16.15 10.90
CA LEU A 176 11.42 15.21 10.90
C LEU A 176 11.74 13.92 10.12
N ASN A 177 12.42 14.04 8.99
CA ASN A 177 12.73 12.89 8.13
C ASN A 177 13.96 12.09 8.60
N GLU A 178 14.80 12.65 9.48
CA GLU A 178 15.96 11.96 10.05
C GLU A 178 15.59 11.08 11.27
N VAL A 179 14.44 11.30 11.88
CA VAL A 179 13.98 10.48 13.01
C VAL A 179 13.79 9.04 12.57
N VAL A 180 14.45 8.12 13.27
CA VAL A 180 14.23 6.68 13.08
C VAL A 180 12.92 6.31 13.76
N ASP A 181 11.95 5.85 12.94
CA ASP A 181 10.63 5.42 13.41
C ASP A 181 10.49 3.91 13.25
N GLU A 182 10.08 3.23 14.31
CA GLU A 182 9.75 1.80 14.28
C GLU A 182 8.32 1.53 13.84
N GLU A 183 7.48 2.56 13.71
CA GLU A 183 6.08 2.40 13.27
C GLU A 183 6.04 1.93 11.80
N ASN A 184 5.23 0.93 11.57
CA ASN A 184 5.07 0.34 10.25
C ASN A 184 3.80 0.90 9.58
N TYR A 185 3.99 1.79 8.61
CA TYR A 185 2.93 2.35 7.76
C TYR A 185 2.72 1.55 6.47
N GLU A 186 3.27 0.32 6.37
CA GLU A 186 2.91 -0.55 5.25
C GLU A 186 1.42 -0.81 5.29
N ILE A 187 0.71 -0.37 4.25
CA ILE A 187 -0.66 -0.83 4.03
C ILE A 187 -0.55 -2.32 3.78
N SER A 188 -0.78 -3.10 4.83
CA SER A 188 -0.73 -4.55 4.73
C SER A 188 -1.62 -4.95 3.55
N GLU A 189 -1.12 -5.77 2.67
CA GLU A 189 -2.01 -6.59 1.85
C GLU A 189 -2.91 -7.24 2.88
N SER A 190 -4.24 -6.89 2.88
CA SER A 190 -5.21 -7.49 3.79
C SER A 190 -4.69 -8.87 4.03
N GLN A 191 -4.26 -9.22 5.23
CA GLN A 191 -3.34 -10.31 5.51
C GLN A 191 -3.82 -11.60 4.80
N ARG A 192 -3.59 -11.69 3.53
CA ARG A 192 -3.43 -12.98 2.87
C ARG A 192 -2.08 -13.44 3.36
N LYS A 193 -2.10 -13.93 4.60
CA LYS A 193 -0.99 -14.66 5.17
C LYS A 193 -0.46 -15.49 4.03
N SER A 194 0.83 -15.38 3.69
CA SER A 194 1.37 -16.13 2.54
C SER A 194 0.97 -17.60 2.68
N PRO A 195 0.83 -18.38 1.62
CA PRO A 195 0.56 -19.80 1.76
C PRO A 195 1.51 -20.49 2.74
N GLU A 196 2.78 -20.10 2.76
CA GLU A 196 3.81 -20.60 3.68
C GLU A 196 3.53 -20.17 5.14
N TYR A 197 3.10 -18.94 5.33
CA TYR A 197 2.74 -18.43 6.65
C TYR A 197 1.48 -19.15 7.19
N ILE A 198 0.46 -19.35 6.35
CA ILE A 198 -0.76 -20.09 6.70
C ILE A 198 -0.41 -21.54 7.04
N ARG A 199 0.41 -22.19 6.21
CA ARG A 199 0.89 -23.55 6.45
C ARG A 199 1.58 -23.65 7.81
N ARG A 200 2.49 -22.72 8.12
CA ARG A 200 3.22 -22.69 9.40
C ARG A 200 2.28 -22.53 10.60
N ILE A 201 1.29 -21.63 10.51
CA ILE A 201 0.30 -21.45 11.59
C ILE A 201 -0.52 -22.73 11.79
N ILE A 202 -1.01 -23.34 10.70
CA ILE A 202 -1.80 -24.56 10.81
C ILE A 202 -0.95 -25.67 11.41
N MET A 203 0.26 -25.90 10.93
CA MET A 203 1.18 -26.93 11.44
C MET A 203 1.49 -26.75 12.93
N SER A 204 1.65 -25.51 13.41
CA SER A 204 1.90 -25.24 14.83
C SER A 204 0.73 -25.61 15.76
N GLU A 205 -0.47 -25.76 15.21
CA GLU A 205 -1.69 -26.09 15.97
C GLU A 205 -2.09 -27.57 15.84
N ILE A 206 -1.40 -28.33 14.98
CA ILE A 206 -1.65 -29.75 14.70
C ILE A 206 -0.36 -30.57 14.83
N ASP A 207 0.47 -30.25 15.81
CA ASP A 207 1.71 -30.98 16.17
C ASP A 207 2.67 -31.19 14.99
N GLY A 208 2.80 -30.15 14.13
CA GLY A 208 3.72 -30.17 12.98
C GLY A 208 3.23 -31.00 11.77
N LYS A 209 2.03 -31.55 11.81
CA LYS A 209 1.45 -32.28 10.68
C LYS A 209 1.09 -31.36 9.53
N GLU A 210 0.96 -31.93 8.34
CA GLU A 210 0.59 -31.15 7.15
C GLU A 210 -0.88 -30.71 7.20
N PRO A 211 -1.22 -29.49 6.69
CA PRO A 211 -2.56 -28.93 6.80
C PRO A 211 -3.69 -29.79 6.25
N TRP A 212 -3.45 -30.56 5.20
CA TRP A 212 -4.48 -31.43 4.62
C TRP A 212 -4.89 -32.59 5.54
N THR A 213 -4.07 -32.98 6.52
CA THR A 213 -4.43 -34.02 7.48
C THR A 213 -5.64 -33.65 8.35
N ILE A 214 -5.98 -32.34 8.43
CA ILE A 214 -7.17 -31.88 9.13
C ILE A 214 -8.45 -32.46 8.53
N ALA A 215 -8.50 -32.63 7.20
CA ALA A 215 -9.67 -33.20 6.52
C ALA A 215 -9.96 -34.67 6.91
N GLU A 216 -8.96 -35.36 7.47
CA GLU A 216 -9.03 -36.79 7.90
C GLU A 216 -9.38 -36.94 9.38
N MET A 217 -9.44 -35.84 10.16
CA MET A 217 -9.77 -35.81 11.58
C MET A 217 -11.27 -36.02 11.81
N ASP A 218 -11.67 -36.25 13.07
CA ASP A 218 -13.09 -36.31 13.40
C ASP A 218 -13.78 -34.96 13.28
N LYS A 219 -15.12 -34.98 13.13
CA LYS A 219 -15.92 -33.77 12.88
C LYS A 219 -15.84 -32.74 14.01
N VAL A 220 -15.66 -33.16 15.26
CA VAL A 220 -15.61 -32.25 16.41
C VAL A 220 -14.30 -31.49 16.38
N GLU A 221 -13.21 -32.20 16.10
CA GLU A 221 -11.86 -31.65 15.99
C GLU A 221 -11.73 -30.71 14.81
N ILE A 222 -12.26 -31.09 13.62
CA ILE A 222 -12.34 -30.22 12.44
C ILE A 222 -13.06 -28.91 12.76
N ASN A 223 -14.24 -28.99 13.39
CA ASN A 223 -15.03 -27.82 13.74
C ASN A 223 -14.26 -26.87 14.66
N LYS A 224 -13.63 -27.40 15.72
CA LYS A 224 -12.84 -26.64 16.67
C LYS A 224 -11.66 -25.92 15.98
N LEU A 225 -10.90 -26.63 15.15
CA LEU A 225 -9.76 -26.08 14.43
C LEU A 225 -10.19 -25.02 13.39
N VAL A 226 -11.26 -25.28 12.62
CA VAL A 226 -11.78 -24.33 11.62
C VAL A 226 -12.21 -23.03 12.29
N ILE A 227 -12.96 -23.11 13.41
CA ILE A 227 -13.35 -21.92 14.17
C ILE A 227 -12.10 -21.17 14.63
N LYS A 228 -11.18 -21.84 15.30
CA LYS A 228 -9.92 -21.25 15.79
C LYS A 228 -9.14 -20.54 14.68
N PHE A 229 -8.96 -21.19 13.54
CA PHE A 229 -8.22 -20.60 12.41
C PHE A 229 -8.90 -19.37 11.81
N VAL A 230 -10.23 -19.38 11.73
CA VAL A 230 -10.97 -18.25 11.14
C VAL A 230 -11.12 -17.10 12.13
N THR A 231 -11.49 -17.36 13.38
CA THR A 231 -11.81 -16.32 14.37
C THR A 231 -10.59 -15.80 15.10
N GLU A 232 -9.72 -16.68 15.63
CA GLU A 232 -8.58 -16.27 16.42
C GLU A 232 -7.34 -15.98 15.57
N LYS A 233 -7.06 -16.84 14.58
CA LYS A 233 -5.87 -16.67 13.74
C LYS A 233 -6.12 -15.82 12.50
N GLY A 234 -7.37 -15.41 12.24
CA GLY A 234 -7.74 -14.54 11.13
C GLY A 234 -7.40 -15.12 9.74
N ILE A 235 -7.43 -16.45 9.57
CA ILE A 235 -7.22 -17.10 8.28
C ILE A 235 -8.53 -17.00 7.48
N SER A 236 -8.46 -16.47 6.25
CA SER A 236 -9.64 -16.39 5.40
C SER A 236 -10.16 -17.77 5.02
N LYS A 237 -11.49 -17.91 4.94
CA LYS A 237 -12.16 -19.17 4.57
C LYS A 237 -11.63 -19.78 3.27
N SER A 238 -11.30 -18.95 2.27
CA SER A 238 -10.71 -19.42 1.00
C SER A 238 -9.25 -19.84 1.13
N ALA A 239 -8.51 -19.27 2.06
CA ALA A 239 -7.13 -19.67 2.31
C ALA A 239 -7.09 -20.99 3.10
N LEU A 240 -8.00 -21.15 4.05
CA LEU A 240 -8.15 -22.38 4.81
C LEU A 240 -8.58 -23.55 3.90
N GLU A 241 -9.54 -23.34 2.99
CA GLU A 241 -9.92 -24.33 1.97
C GLU A 241 -8.72 -24.78 1.13
N ARG A 242 -7.92 -23.85 0.63
CA ARG A 242 -6.73 -24.18 -0.17
C ARG A 242 -5.66 -24.94 0.61
N ALA A 243 -5.51 -24.61 1.90
CA ALA A 243 -4.49 -25.25 2.72
C ALA A 243 -4.89 -26.63 3.21
N THR A 244 -6.17 -26.84 3.53
CA THR A 244 -6.67 -28.06 4.19
C THR A 244 -7.43 -29.00 3.26
N GLY A 245 -7.89 -28.53 2.10
CA GLY A 245 -8.79 -29.29 1.21
C GLY A 245 -10.26 -29.36 1.68
N ILE A 246 -10.57 -28.81 2.88
CA ILE A 246 -11.97 -28.75 3.38
C ILE A 246 -12.75 -27.78 2.54
N SER A 247 -13.90 -28.20 1.99
CA SER A 247 -14.71 -27.36 1.11
C SER A 247 -15.14 -26.06 1.78
N ARG A 248 -15.14 -24.96 1.02
CA ARG A 248 -15.56 -23.66 1.51
C ARG A 248 -16.98 -23.65 2.09
N GLY A 249 -17.89 -24.44 1.49
CA GLY A 249 -19.25 -24.60 2.00
C GLY A 249 -19.29 -25.21 3.41
N THR A 250 -18.44 -26.21 3.67
CA THR A 250 -18.27 -26.81 5.00
C THR A 250 -17.71 -25.80 6.00
N ILE A 251 -16.65 -25.07 5.65
CA ILE A 251 -16.05 -24.03 6.50
C ILE A 251 -17.08 -22.93 6.84
N ILE A 252 -17.89 -22.49 5.86
CA ILE A 252 -18.93 -21.47 6.09
C ILE A 252 -19.98 -22.00 7.06
N ARG A 253 -20.43 -23.25 6.89
CA ARG A 253 -21.43 -23.88 7.77
C ARG A 253 -20.91 -23.98 9.20
N ILE A 254 -19.68 -24.43 9.40
CA ILE A 254 -19.05 -24.51 10.73
C ILE A 254 -19.00 -23.13 11.40
N CYS A 255 -18.56 -22.09 10.67
CA CYS A 255 -18.48 -20.73 11.21
C CYS A 255 -19.84 -20.03 11.43
N LYS A 256 -20.96 -20.60 10.98
CA LYS A 256 -22.31 -20.07 11.27
C LYS A 256 -22.92 -20.66 12.53
N THR A 257 -22.32 -21.68 13.08
CA THR A 257 -22.79 -22.39 14.29
C THR A 257 -22.24 -21.77 15.57
N VAL A 258 -21.42 -20.74 15.46
CA VAL A 258 -20.86 -19.90 16.52
C VAL A 258 -21.34 -18.46 16.34
#